data_984d877abd467de3aaaffc37c1c8459d
#
_entry.id   984d877abd467de3aaaffc37c1c8459d
#
_cell.length_a   1.000
_cell.length_b   1.000
_cell.length_c   1.000
_cell.angle_alpha   90.00
_cell.angle_beta   90.00
_cell.angle_gamma   90.00
#
_symmetry.space_group_name_H-M   'P 1'
#
loop_
_entity.id
_entity.type
_entity.pdbx_description
1 polymer ?
#
loop_
_entity_poly.entity_id
_entity_poly.type
_entity_poly.pdbx_seq_one_letter_code
_entity_poly.pdbx_strand_id
1 'polypeptide(L)'
;MREAGFKSVIRLDDKLNFGGMELVRTPTLHGTEGRPEPAMGLVMMVPGEPVLYIAGDTVYFQGVEKVLDCFSPNIIVLNAGGAAIGGNRLIMDERDVLKVHEEAPDAIIIASHLDAVDHASVTRASLRAFAEEQGIGDRLLIPEDGESIKL
;
A
#
# COMPACT_ATOMS: atom_id res chain seq x y z
N MET A 1 -4.18 -21.64 -8.78
CA MET A 1 -2.71 -21.56 -9.06
C MET A 1 -2.11 -22.89 -9.53
N ARG A 2 -2.25 -23.99 -8.82
CA ARG A 2 -1.72 -25.31 -9.30
C ARG A 2 -2.34 -25.72 -10.62
N GLU A 3 -3.64 -25.52 -10.80
CA GLU A 3 -4.37 -25.74 -12.05
C GLU A 3 -3.88 -24.84 -13.20
N ALA A 4 -3.32 -23.66 -12.87
CA ALA A 4 -2.70 -22.74 -13.83
C ALA A 4 -1.23 -23.09 -14.16
N GLY A 5 -0.74 -24.27 -13.71
CA GLY A 5 0.58 -24.79 -14.07
C GLY A 5 1.73 -24.42 -13.15
N PHE A 6 1.49 -23.68 -12.04
CA PHE A 6 2.55 -23.39 -11.07
C PHE A 6 2.98 -24.67 -10.34
N LYS A 7 4.27 -25.01 -10.42
CA LYS A 7 4.84 -26.23 -9.82
C LYS A 7 5.02 -26.12 -8.31
N SER A 8 5.35 -24.94 -7.82
CA SER A 8 5.54 -24.66 -6.40
C SER A 8 4.60 -23.53 -5.99
N VAL A 9 3.72 -23.80 -5.05
CA VAL A 9 2.77 -22.85 -4.48
C VAL A 9 2.83 -22.97 -2.96
N ILE A 10 3.29 -21.93 -2.31
CA ILE A 10 3.35 -21.83 -0.86
C ILE A 10 2.29 -20.79 -0.44
N ARG A 11 1.45 -21.16 0.51
CA ARG A 11 0.46 -20.26 1.07
C ARG A 11 1.13 -19.41 2.15
N LEU A 12 0.86 -18.11 2.12
CA LEU A 12 1.23 -17.17 3.17
C LEU A 12 0.01 -16.97 4.08
N ASP A 13 -0.02 -17.67 5.21
CA ASP A 13 -1.10 -17.50 6.19
C ASP A 13 -0.83 -16.28 7.10
N ASP A 14 0.30 -16.28 7.81
CA ASP A 14 0.73 -15.17 8.66
C ASP A 14 2.12 -14.69 8.26
N LYS A 15 3.13 -15.56 8.29
CA LYS A 15 4.48 -15.25 7.87
C LYS A 15 5.21 -16.43 7.23
N LEU A 16 6.20 -16.10 6.41
CA LEU A 16 7.00 -17.05 5.66
C LEU A 16 8.43 -16.55 5.54
N ASN A 17 9.41 -17.43 5.81
CA ASN A 17 10.79 -17.17 5.42
C ASN A 17 11.07 -17.74 4.04
N PHE A 18 11.49 -16.89 3.12
CA PHE A 18 11.79 -17.26 1.75
C PHE A 18 13.09 -16.60 1.27
N GLY A 19 14.11 -17.41 0.97
CA GLY A 19 15.38 -16.90 0.44
C GLY A 19 16.12 -15.91 1.34
N GLY A 20 15.97 -16.01 2.67
CA GLY A 20 16.56 -15.07 3.65
C GLY A 20 15.70 -13.84 3.91
N MET A 21 14.57 -13.72 3.26
CA MET A 21 13.58 -12.66 3.45
C MET A 21 12.45 -13.17 4.36
N GLU A 22 12.07 -12.42 5.37
CA GLU A 22 10.83 -12.63 6.13
C GLU A 22 9.68 -11.86 5.45
N LEU A 23 8.65 -12.59 5.10
CA LEU A 23 7.40 -12.07 4.54
C LEU A 23 6.31 -12.16 5.60
N VAL A 24 5.67 -11.05 5.93
CA VAL A 24 4.58 -11.00 6.92
C VAL A 24 3.32 -10.49 6.24
N ARG A 25 2.27 -11.31 6.28
CA ARG A 25 0.94 -10.91 5.84
C ARG A 25 0.37 -9.86 6.77
N THR A 26 -0.19 -8.78 6.21
CA THR A 26 -0.85 -7.72 6.97
C THR A 26 -2.34 -7.66 6.65
N PRO A 27 -3.16 -7.18 7.61
CA PRO A 27 -4.59 -7.04 7.40
C PRO A 27 -4.90 -5.92 6.41
N THR A 28 -6.03 -6.04 5.71
CA THR A 28 -6.59 -5.04 4.83
C THR A 28 -8.07 -4.83 5.16
N LEU A 29 -8.57 -3.64 4.88
CA LEU A 29 -9.99 -3.32 4.87
C LEU A 29 -10.37 -2.89 3.46
N HIS A 30 -10.77 -3.88 2.64
CA HIS A 30 -11.16 -3.74 1.24
C HIS A 30 -12.54 -4.34 1.02
N GLY A 31 -13.35 -3.70 0.19
CA GLY A 31 -14.70 -4.13 -0.08
C GLY A 31 -15.74 -3.23 0.58
N THR A 32 -17.02 -3.55 0.35
CA THR A 32 -18.17 -2.83 0.89
C THR A 32 -18.62 -3.43 2.22
N GLU A 33 -19.35 -2.67 3.02
CA GLU A 33 -19.95 -3.16 4.25
C GLU A 33 -20.80 -4.41 3.99
N GLY A 34 -20.52 -5.50 4.70
CA GLY A 34 -21.17 -6.79 4.50
C GLY A 34 -20.64 -7.61 3.30
N ARG A 35 -19.69 -7.08 2.51
CA ARG A 35 -19.02 -7.77 1.39
C ARG A 35 -17.53 -7.45 1.35
N PRO A 36 -16.74 -7.94 2.31
CA PRO A 36 -15.29 -7.77 2.25
C PRO A 36 -14.73 -8.55 1.05
N GLU A 37 -13.90 -7.88 0.26
CA GLU A 37 -13.14 -8.53 -0.81
C GLU A 37 -11.83 -9.10 -0.27
N PRO A 38 -11.41 -10.29 -0.68
CA PRO A 38 -10.18 -10.89 -0.20
C PRO A 38 -8.97 -10.10 -0.74
N ALA A 39 -8.31 -9.39 0.17
CA ALA A 39 -7.08 -8.66 -0.10
C ALA A 39 -6.07 -8.92 1.03
N MET A 40 -4.81 -8.58 0.80
CA MET A 40 -3.76 -8.63 1.81
C MET A 40 -2.70 -7.58 1.52
N GLY A 41 -2.15 -7.02 2.58
CA GLY A 41 -0.89 -6.31 2.51
C GLY A 41 0.28 -7.24 2.86
N LEU A 42 1.50 -6.74 2.71
CA LEU A 42 2.73 -7.50 2.89
C LEU A 42 3.83 -6.61 3.48
N VAL A 43 4.43 -7.03 4.57
CA VAL A 43 5.72 -6.50 5.04
C VAL A 43 6.83 -7.45 4.61
N MET A 44 7.91 -6.88 4.09
CA MET A 44 9.10 -7.60 3.62
C MET A 44 10.31 -7.11 4.39
N MET A 45 11.02 -8.02 5.04
CA MET A 45 12.21 -7.72 5.84
C MET A 45 13.37 -8.60 5.41
N VAL A 46 14.50 -7.96 5.12
CA VAL A 46 15.79 -8.62 4.84
C VAL A 46 16.82 -8.02 5.80
N PRO A 47 17.63 -8.83 6.48
CA PRO A 47 18.64 -8.29 7.39
C PRO A 47 19.59 -7.29 6.71
N GLY A 48 19.68 -6.08 7.26
CA GLY A 48 20.52 -5.00 6.73
C GLY A 48 19.93 -4.18 5.59
N GLU A 49 18.71 -4.50 5.13
CA GLU A 49 17.99 -3.76 4.10
C GLU A 49 16.82 -2.96 4.69
N PRO A 50 16.33 -1.93 4.00
CA PRO A 50 15.13 -1.21 4.39
C PRO A 50 13.90 -2.12 4.50
N VAL A 51 13.08 -1.91 5.52
CA VAL A 51 11.79 -2.59 5.68
C VAL A 51 10.80 -2.02 4.67
N LEU A 52 10.23 -2.89 3.85
CA LEU A 52 9.22 -2.53 2.85
C LEU A 52 7.84 -3.00 3.30
N TYR A 53 6.87 -2.07 3.30
CA TYR A 53 5.46 -2.36 3.48
C TYR A 53 4.68 -2.09 2.19
N ILE A 54 3.99 -3.08 1.66
CA ILE A 54 3.04 -2.96 0.56
C ILE A 54 1.65 -3.11 1.15
N ALA A 55 0.89 -2.03 1.23
CA ALA A 55 -0.41 -2.03 1.89
C ALA A 55 -1.47 -2.87 1.16
N GLY A 56 -1.35 -2.99 -0.17
CA GLY A 56 -2.35 -3.64 -1.02
C GLY A 56 -3.63 -2.81 -1.12
N ASP A 57 -4.72 -3.46 -1.51
CA ASP A 57 -6.03 -2.82 -1.59
C ASP A 57 -6.63 -2.72 -0.19
N THR A 58 -6.59 -1.54 0.38
CA THR A 58 -7.13 -1.20 1.69
C THR A 58 -7.40 0.29 1.81
N VAL A 59 -8.37 0.68 2.62
CA VAL A 59 -8.46 2.03 3.17
C VAL A 59 -7.55 2.13 4.39
N TYR A 60 -7.28 3.36 4.87
CA TYR A 60 -6.63 3.55 6.15
C TYR A 60 -7.58 3.13 7.30
N PHE A 61 -7.08 2.32 8.22
CA PHE A 61 -7.79 1.84 9.40
C PHE A 61 -6.79 1.39 10.48
N GLN A 62 -7.26 1.05 11.66
CA GLN A 62 -6.41 0.63 12.80
C GLN A 62 -5.44 -0.52 12.47
N GLY A 63 -5.75 -1.36 11.46
CA GLY A 63 -4.84 -2.42 11.03
C GLY A 63 -3.58 -1.86 10.35
N VAL A 64 -3.70 -0.79 9.56
CA VAL A 64 -2.56 -0.09 8.94
C VAL A 64 -1.72 0.58 10.04
N GLU A 65 -2.35 1.32 10.95
CA GLU A 65 -1.69 1.96 12.11
C GLU A 65 -0.82 0.97 12.88
N LYS A 66 -1.37 -0.20 13.23
CA LYS A 66 -0.61 -1.26 13.92
C LYS A 66 0.58 -1.80 13.11
N VAL A 67 0.47 -1.86 11.78
CA VAL A 67 1.58 -2.28 10.92
C VAL A 67 2.69 -1.24 10.96
N LEU A 68 2.36 0.05 10.87
CA LEU A 68 3.34 1.15 10.97
C LEU A 68 4.07 1.11 12.32
N ASP A 69 3.32 0.98 13.41
CA ASP A 69 3.87 0.89 14.77
C ASP A 69 4.78 -0.33 14.98
N CYS A 70 4.33 -1.51 14.53
CA CYS A 70 5.04 -2.76 14.81
C CYS A 70 6.29 -2.97 13.97
N PHE A 71 6.30 -2.48 12.72
CA PHE A 71 7.36 -2.76 11.76
C PHE A 71 8.22 -1.55 11.41
N SER A 72 7.74 -0.33 11.70
CA SER A 72 8.43 0.93 11.39
C SER A 72 9.04 0.92 9.97
N PRO A 73 8.22 0.72 8.91
CA PRO A 73 8.72 0.54 7.55
C PRO A 73 9.45 1.79 7.05
N ASN A 74 10.54 1.57 6.32
CA ASN A 74 11.31 2.64 5.69
C ASN A 74 10.71 3.06 4.35
N ILE A 75 10.05 2.11 3.68
CA ILE A 75 9.41 2.30 2.37
C ILE A 75 8.00 1.74 2.46
N ILE A 76 7.01 2.54 2.03
CA ILE A 76 5.60 2.19 2.09
C ILE A 76 5.00 2.36 0.69
N VAL A 77 4.42 1.30 0.14
CA VAL A 77 3.69 1.34 -1.13
C VAL A 77 2.19 1.35 -0.84
N LEU A 78 1.50 2.39 -1.31
CA LEU A 78 0.07 2.58 -1.11
C LEU A 78 -0.67 2.54 -2.44
N ASN A 79 -1.79 1.83 -2.50
CA ASN A 79 -2.77 1.97 -3.56
C ASN A 79 -3.66 3.18 -3.24
N ALA A 80 -3.36 4.34 -3.86
CA ALA A 80 -3.83 5.67 -3.44
C ALA A 80 -4.86 6.30 -4.39
N GLY A 81 -5.45 5.51 -5.29
CA GLY A 81 -6.37 6.01 -6.33
C GLY A 81 -7.75 6.45 -5.83
N GLY A 82 -8.09 6.26 -4.54
CA GLY A 82 -9.37 6.68 -3.98
C GLY A 82 -10.58 5.97 -4.62
N ALA A 83 -10.40 4.75 -5.15
CA ALA A 83 -11.47 4.02 -5.79
C ALA A 83 -12.61 3.74 -4.82
N ALA A 84 -13.85 3.94 -5.31
CA ALA A 84 -15.07 3.73 -4.53
C ALA A 84 -16.19 3.12 -5.37
N ILE A 85 -17.02 2.29 -4.76
CA ILE A 85 -18.22 1.71 -5.37
C ILE A 85 -19.41 1.95 -4.44
N GLY A 86 -20.48 2.55 -4.98
CA GLY A 86 -21.69 2.82 -4.20
C GLY A 86 -21.47 3.71 -2.97
N GLY A 87 -20.48 4.62 -3.04
CA GLY A 87 -20.13 5.51 -1.93
C GLY A 87 -19.17 4.89 -0.88
N ASN A 88 -18.84 3.60 -1.01
CA ASN A 88 -17.88 2.94 -0.13
C ASN A 88 -16.49 3.00 -0.76
N ARG A 89 -15.51 3.57 -0.04
CA ARG A 89 -14.11 3.55 -0.48
C ARG A 89 -13.53 2.16 -0.35
N LEU A 90 -12.76 1.78 -1.36
CA LEU A 90 -12.12 0.45 -1.47
C LEU A 90 -10.63 0.49 -1.20
N ILE A 91 -9.97 1.60 -1.58
CA ILE A 91 -8.54 1.85 -1.40
C ILE A 91 -8.33 3.26 -0.84
N MET A 92 -7.11 3.55 -0.45
CA MET A 92 -6.73 4.84 0.12
C MET A 92 -6.95 6.00 -0.86
N ASP A 93 -7.28 7.16 -0.31
CA ASP A 93 -7.32 8.46 -0.99
C ASP A 93 -6.17 9.36 -0.49
N GLU A 94 -6.12 10.61 -0.96
CA GLU A 94 -5.08 11.58 -0.58
C GLU A 94 -5.04 11.87 0.93
N ARG A 95 -6.18 11.80 1.62
CA ARG A 95 -6.27 12.02 3.08
C ARG A 95 -5.68 10.84 3.85
N ASP A 96 -5.90 9.63 3.34
CA ASP A 96 -5.31 8.43 3.93
C ASP A 96 -3.79 8.40 3.73
N VAL A 97 -3.30 8.87 2.57
CA VAL A 97 -1.86 9.07 2.31
C VAL A 97 -1.24 10.04 3.31
N LEU A 98 -1.92 11.17 3.58
CA LEU A 98 -1.47 12.13 4.59
C LEU A 98 -1.37 11.51 5.97
N LYS A 99 -2.37 10.73 6.40
CA LYS A 99 -2.35 10.03 7.70
C LYS A 99 -1.18 9.04 7.81
N VAL A 100 -0.92 8.28 6.75
CA VAL A 100 0.24 7.37 6.74
C VAL A 100 1.55 8.16 6.88
N HIS A 101 1.66 9.32 6.22
CA HIS A 101 2.82 10.19 6.37
C HIS A 101 2.96 10.74 7.79
N GLU A 102 1.87 11.19 8.40
CA GLU A 102 1.87 11.72 9.78
C GLU A 102 2.33 10.68 10.81
N GLU A 103 1.99 9.40 10.60
CA GLU A 103 2.37 8.31 11.50
C GLU A 103 3.75 7.70 11.19
N ALA A 104 4.22 7.83 9.95
CA ALA A 104 5.53 7.36 9.53
C ALA A 104 6.32 8.46 8.79
N PRO A 105 6.64 9.60 9.45
CA PRO A 105 7.18 10.79 8.78
C PRO A 105 8.57 10.58 8.16
N ASP A 106 9.32 9.60 8.64
CA ASP A 106 10.65 9.27 8.12
C ASP A 106 10.60 8.29 6.93
N ALA A 107 9.46 7.65 6.70
CA ALA A 107 9.29 6.70 5.61
C ALA A 107 9.18 7.40 4.25
N ILE A 108 9.65 6.73 3.20
CA ILE A 108 9.34 7.10 1.82
C ILE A 108 8.04 6.41 1.42
N ILE A 109 7.04 7.19 1.01
CA ILE A 109 5.76 6.68 0.54
C ILE A 109 5.78 6.67 -0.99
N ILE A 110 5.38 5.56 -1.58
CA ILE A 110 5.22 5.40 -3.03
C ILE A 110 3.73 5.21 -3.31
N ALA A 111 3.13 6.18 -3.99
CA ALA A 111 1.73 6.08 -4.40
C ALA A 111 1.60 5.32 -5.72
N SER A 112 0.79 4.30 -5.71
CA SER A 112 0.48 3.42 -6.84
C SER A 112 -1.02 3.35 -7.08
N HIS A 113 -1.44 2.63 -8.12
CA HIS A 113 -2.85 2.40 -8.48
C HIS A 113 -3.61 3.71 -8.76
N LEU A 114 -2.92 4.65 -9.42
CA LEU A 114 -3.46 5.94 -9.85
C LEU A 114 -3.80 5.90 -11.34
N ASP A 115 -4.84 6.62 -11.74
CA ASP A 115 -5.28 6.74 -13.14
C ASP A 115 -5.57 5.39 -13.85
N ALA A 116 -5.79 4.32 -13.10
CA ALA A 116 -5.90 2.96 -13.63
C ALA A 116 -7.34 2.50 -13.89
N VAL A 117 -8.32 3.09 -13.20
CA VAL A 117 -9.73 2.71 -13.26
C VAL A 117 -10.64 3.94 -13.22
N ASP A 118 -11.79 3.86 -13.87
CA ASP A 118 -12.73 4.96 -14.04
C ASP A 118 -13.50 5.37 -12.77
N HIS A 119 -13.54 4.50 -11.77
CA HIS A 119 -14.13 4.75 -10.46
C HIS A 119 -13.12 5.24 -9.41
N ALA A 120 -11.86 5.51 -9.81
CA ALA A 120 -10.86 6.17 -8.97
C ALA A 120 -11.07 7.68 -8.99
N SER A 121 -11.04 8.31 -7.82
CA SER A 121 -11.24 9.77 -7.68
C SER A 121 -9.93 10.55 -7.60
N VAL A 122 -8.81 9.87 -7.33
CA VAL A 122 -7.48 10.48 -7.16
C VAL A 122 -6.61 10.16 -8.37
N THR A 123 -6.09 11.21 -8.99
CA THR A 123 -5.14 11.13 -10.10
C THR A 123 -3.72 11.47 -9.63
N ARG A 124 -2.69 11.13 -10.44
CA ARG A 124 -1.32 11.56 -10.17
C ARG A 124 -1.23 13.10 -10.03
N ALA A 125 -1.93 13.80 -10.90
CA ALA A 125 -1.94 15.28 -10.89
C ALA A 125 -2.58 15.85 -9.62
N SER A 126 -3.76 15.32 -9.20
CA SER A 126 -4.44 15.79 -7.99
C SER A 126 -3.65 15.44 -6.73
N LEU A 127 -3.03 14.24 -6.68
CA LEU A 127 -2.23 13.83 -5.52
C LEU A 127 -0.94 14.67 -5.40
N ARG A 128 -0.28 15.04 -6.52
CA ARG A 128 0.87 15.95 -6.49
C ARG A 128 0.49 17.32 -5.97
N ALA A 129 -0.62 17.90 -6.44
CA ALA A 129 -1.11 19.19 -5.96
C ALA A 129 -1.43 19.14 -4.46
N PHE A 130 -2.10 18.09 -4.00
CA PHE A 130 -2.37 17.87 -2.58
C PHE A 130 -1.08 17.74 -1.76
N ALA A 131 -0.09 16.98 -2.25
CA ALA A 131 1.19 16.81 -1.58
C ALA A 131 1.96 18.12 -1.41
N GLU A 132 1.93 18.99 -2.42
CA GLU A 132 2.51 20.34 -2.35
C GLU A 132 1.79 21.20 -1.31
N GLU A 133 0.46 21.18 -1.31
CA GLU A 133 -0.36 21.93 -0.33
C GLU A 133 -0.10 21.49 1.10
N GLN A 134 0.06 20.17 1.33
CA GLN A 134 0.30 19.62 2.67
C GLN A 134 1.78 19.58 3.06
N GLY A 135 2.71 19.92 2.15
CA GLY A 135 4.15 19.95 2.42
C GLY A 135 4.78 18.57 2.61
N ILE A 136 4.20 17.52 2.02
CA ILE A 136 4.68 16.12 2.13
C ILE A 136 5.41 15.62 0.88
N GLY A 137 5.62 16.49 -0.12
CA GLY A 137 6.17 16.12 -1.43
C GLY A 137 7.56 15.49 -1.36
N ASP A 138 8.39 15.85 -0.39
CA ASP A 138 9.76 15.32 -0.24
C ASP A 138 9.79 13.83 0.14
N ARG A 139 8.70 13.30 0.69
CA ARG A 139 8.58 11.90 1.15
C ARG A 139 7.53 11.12 0.38
N LEU A 140 6.81 11.75 -0.55
CA LEU A 140 5.79 11.09 -1.38
C LEU A 140 6.24 11.03 -2.85
N LEU A 141 6.53 9.84 -3.31
CA LEU A 141 6.87 9.55 -4.70
C LEU A 141 5.63 9.09 -5.47
N ILE A 142 5.38 9.71 -6.62
CA ILE A 142 4.20 9.44 -7.46
C ILE A 142 4.71 9.11 -8.88
N PRO A 143 5.17 7.87 -9.12
CA PRO A 143 5.77 7.48 -10.40
C PRO A 143 4.75 7.44 -11.54
N GLU A 144 5.23 7.67 -12.74
CA GLU A 144 4.51 7.38 -13.98
C GLU A 144 4.52 5.87 -14.28
N ASP A 145 3.63 5.42 -15.17
CA ASP A 145 3.59 4.03 -15.58
C ASP A 145 4.90 3.62 -16.28
N GLY A 146 5.52 2.55 -15.74
CA GLY A 146 6.80 2.06 -16.23
C GLY A 146 8.02 2.84 -15.74
N GLU A 147 7.86 3.85 -14.93
CA GLU A 147 8.96 4.58 -14.30
C GLU A 147 9.68 3.72 -13.27
N SER A 148 11.02 3.84 -13.22
CA SER A 148 11.87 3.20 -12.23
C SER A 148 12.33 4.21 -11.20
N ILE A 149 12.06 3.93 -9.92
CA ILE A 149 12.51 4.75 -8.80
C ILE A 149 13.80 4.17 -8.23
N LYS A 150 14.79 5.03 -8.00
CA LYS A 150 15.99 4.70 -7.21
C LYS A 150 15.87 5.42 -5.87
N LEU A 151 15.92 4.65 -4.79
CA LEU A 151 15.88 5.10 -3.40
C LEU A 151 17.26 5.14 -2.80
#